data_a533b218b70cc239906e7ce91a4d843f
#
_entry.id   a533b218b70cc239906e7ce91a4d843f
#
_cell.length_a   1.000
_cell.length_b   1.000
_cell.length_c   1.000
_cell.angle_alpha   90.00
_cell.angle_beta   90.00
_cell.angle_gamma   90.00
#
_symmetry.space_group_name_H-M   'P 1'
#
loop_
_entity.id
_entity.type
_entity.pdbx_description
1 polymer ?
#
loop_
_entity_poly.entity_id
_entity_poly.type
_entity_poly.pdbx_seq_one_letter_code
_entity_poly.pdbx_strand_id
1 'polypeptide(L)'
;MYATVLLAIAVLPTIAGATQDDSTQTAERWTVDPVNAPGVEYVEFQSELAKTAVSVHVWLPPAYAADPQRRFPVLYWLHGSGGGSSGVRPVSAEFSRAVHAGDIPPLILVFPNGLPRSLWCDAVDGHRPVESILVREIVPLIDARYRTLRAAEHRIIEGFSMGGYGAARIGFAHNDVFGAISILAGGPLQKDFTYSPRATPEERERVLRDVFGGELANFRRLSPWQLAEDHAAALKQRNTLIRQVIGEE
;
A
#
# COMPACT_ATOMS: atom_id res chain seq x y z
N MET A 1 -13.56 -19.94 -10.64
CA MET A 1 -13.78 -19.03 -11.78
C MET A 1 -13.83 -17.63 -11.20
N TYR A 2 -12.72 -16.89 -11.27
CA TYR A 2 -12.66 -15.53 -10.72
C TYR A 2 -13.08 -14.55 -11.79
N ALA A 3 -14.18 -13.83 -11.55
CA ALA A 3 -14.68 -12.78 -12.45
C ALA A 3 -13.73 -11.57 -12.39
N THR A 4 -13.31 -11.12 -13.57
CA THR A 4 -12.47 -9.92 -13.73
C THR A 4 -13.34 -8.68 -13.48
N VAL A 5 -13.16 -8.02 -12.35
CA VAL A 5 -13.80 -6.73 -12.08
C VAL A 5 -12.94 -5.63 -12.71
N LEU A 6 -13.38 -5.08 -13.82
CA LEU A 6 -12.83 -3.87 -14.44
C LEU A 6 -13.35 -2.65 -13.68
N LEU A 7 -12.51 -2.03 -12.86
CA LEU A 7 -12.82 -0.77 -12.18
C LEU A 7 -12.41 0.40 -13.09
N ALA A 8 -13.37 1.10 -13.66
CA ALA A 8 -13.14 2.34 -14.38
C ALA A 8 -12.96 3.48 -13.36
N ILE A 9 -11.74 3.98 -13.20
CA ILE A 9 -11.44 5.15 -12.36
C ILE A 9 -11.66 6.41 -13.20
N ALA A 10 -12.64 7.23 -12.83
CA ALA A 10 -12.86 8.55 -13.42
C ALA A 10 -11.66 9.47 -13.09
N VAL A 11 -11.06 10.04 -14.13
CA VAL A 11 -10.00 11.04 -14.03
C VAL A 11 -10.59 12.36 -13.53
N LEU A 12 -10.22 12.80 -12.33
CA LEU A 12 -10.56 14.13 -11.82
C LEU A 12 -9.61 15.19 -12.38
N PRO A 13 -10.08 16.44 -12.60
CA PRO A 13 -9.28 17.49 -13.21
C PRO A 13 -8.17 18.00 -12.30
N THR A 14 -7.07 18.36 -12.93
CA THR A 14 -5.85 18.95 -12.36
C THR A 14 -6.14 20.26 -11.65
N ILE A 15 -5.86 20.36 -10.35
CA ILE A 15 -5.78 21.63 -9.64
C ILE A 15 -4.33 22.13 -9.73
N ALA A 16 -4.17 23.31 -10.32
CA ALA A 16 -2.89 24.00 -10.50
C ALA A 16 -2.24 24.36 -9.15
N GLY A 17 -0.91 24.29 -9.14
CA GLY A 17 -0.08 24.36 -7.97
C GLY A 17 -0.06 25.67 -7.20
N ALA A 18 0.18 25.54 -5.92
CA ALA A 18 0.82 26.54 -5.08
C ALA A 18 2.24 26.07 -4.78
N THR A 19 3.23 26.86 -5.19
CA THR A 19 4.63 26.67 -4.80
C THR A 19 4.77 27.03 -3.33
N GLN A 20 4.85 26.05 -2.44
CA GLN A 20 5.30 26.24 -1.07
C GLN A 20 6.81 26.05 -0.99
N ASP A 21 7.47 27.07 -0.49
CA ASP A 21 8.88 27.09 -0.10
C ASP A 21 9.07 26.12 1.09
N ASP A 22 9.72 24.99 0.84
CA ASP A 22 9.81 23.83 1.75
C ASP A 22 11.18 23.80 2.45
N SER A 23 11.52 24.90 3.15
CA SER A 23 12.75 24.98 3.97
C SER A 23 12.57 24.60 5.44
N THR A 24 11.37 24.14 5.86
CA THR A 24 11.14 23.54 7.18
C THR A 24 10.99 22.03 7.01
N GLN A 25 11.89 21.23 7.57
CA GLN A 25 11.67 19.82 7.80
C GLN A 25 10.41 19.66 8.66
N THR A 26 9.27 19.57 8.02
CA THR A 26 8.02 19.18 8.70
C THR A 26 8.22 17.80 9.25
N ALA A 27 8.16 17.65 10.57
CA ALA A 27 8.20 16.35 11.24
C ALA A 27 7.24 15.38 10.53
N GLU A 28 7.75 14.22 10.17
CA GLU A 28 6.97 13.22 9.43
C GLU A 28 5.73 12.83 10.21
N ARG A 29 4.57 13.00 9.60
CA ARG A 29 3.30 12.66 10.23
C ARG A 29 2.96 11.19 9.97
N TRP A 30 3.30 10.34 10.93
CA TRP A 30 2.93 8.92 10.94
C TRP A 30 1.45 8.69 11.22
N THR A 31 0.74 9.70 11.68
CA THR A 31 -0.73 9.68 11.82
C THR A 31 -1.36 10.57 10.77
N VAL A 32 -2.54 10.18 10.30
CA VAL A 32 -3.41 10.98 9.44
C VAL A 32 -4.73 11.24 10.15
N ASP A 33 -5.46 12.28 9.73
CA ASP A 33 -6.74 12.59 10.34
C ASP A 33 -7.76 11.46 10.09
N PRO A 34 -8.64 11.16 11.06
CA PRO A 34 -9.69 10.18 10.89
C PRO A 34 -10.60 10.49 9.70
N VAL A 35 -10.87 9.48 8.86
CA VAL A 35 -11.82 9.59 7.75
C VAL A 35 -13.17 9.06 8.18
N ASN A 36 -14.16 9.94 8.23
CA ASN A 36 -15.55 9.54 8.48
C ASN A 36 -16.15 8.95 7.19
N ALA A 37 -16.27 7.62 7.13
CA ALA A 37 -16.92 6.88 6.06
C ALA A 37 -17.62 5.64 6.61
N PRO A 38 -18.71 5.16 5.98
CA PRO A 38 -19.45 3.99 6.46
C PRO A 38 -18.58 2.74 6.59
N GLY A 39 -18.60 2.13 7.77
CA GLY A 39 -17.83 0.91 8.07
C GLY A 39 -16.34 1.12 8.26
N VAL A 40 -15.84 2.36 8.22
CA VAL A 40 -14.42 2.69 8.44
C VAL A 40 -14.18 3.02 9.91
N GLU A 41 -13.22 2.32 10.50
CA GLU A 41 -12.65 2.60 11.82
C GLU A 41 -11.29 3.27 11.67
N TYR A 42 -10.95 4.17 12.59
CA TYR A 42 -9.62 4.73 12.76
C TYR A 42 -8.92 4.04 13.92
N VAL A 43 -7.71 3.57 13.68
CA VAL A 43 -6.88 2.87 14.68
C VAL A 43 -5.55 3.59 14.79
N GLU A 44 -5.18 3.96 16.00
CA GLU A 44 -3.88 4.49 16.34
C GLU A 44 -3.17 3.54 17.30
N PHE A 45 -1.87 3.37 17.13
CA PHE A 45 -1.03 2.54 18.00
C PHE A 45 0.36 3.13 18.13
N GLN A 46 1.04 2.82 19.24
CA GLN A 46 2.43 3.17 19.43
C GLN A 46 3.32 2.19 18.67
N SER A 47 4.06 2.71 17.69
CA SER A 47 5.01 1.92 16.92
C SER A 47 6.36 1.88 17.61
N GLU A 48 6.87 0.67 17.82
CA GLU A 48 8.22 0.48 18.35
C GLU A 48 9.28 0.82 17.29
N LEU A 49 8.94 0.68 16.02
CA LEU A 49 9.85 0.97 14.90
C LEU A 49 9.92 2.48 14.60
N ALA A 50 8.78 3.16 14.52
CA ALA A 50 8.72 4.61 14.30
C ALA A 50 9.00 5.43 15.58
N LYS A 51 8.97 4.80 16.78
CA LYS A 51 9.08 5.48 18.08
C LYS A 51 8.05 6.57 18.32
N THR A 52 6.90 6.46 17.69
CA THR A 52 5.79 7.42 17.77
C THR A 52 4.47 6.74 17.44
N ALA A 53 3.37 7.47 17.59
CA ALA A 53 2.05 7.01 17.17
C ALA A 53 1.98 6.85 15.64
N VAL A 54 1.40 5.74 15.19
CA VAL A 54 1.10 5.41 13.79
C VAL A 54 -0.37 5.14 13.64
N SER A 55 -0.98 5.57 12.55
CA SER A 55 -2.40 5.33 12.30
C SER A 55 -2.68 4.46 11.08
N VAL A 56 -3.78 3.73 11.13
CA VAL A 56 -4.37 3.00 10.02
C VAL A 56 -5.89 3.20 10.00
N HIS A 57 -6.50 3.15 8.82
CA HIS A 57 -7.95 3.00 8.70
C HIS A 57 -8.29 1.56 8.37
N VAL A 58 -9.40 1.06 8.91
CA VAL A 58 -9.87 -0.30 8.68
C VAL A 58 -11.34 -0.23 8.28
N TRP A 59 -11.66 -0.73 7.09
CA TRP A 59 -13.05 -0.91 6.68
C TRP A 59 -13.50 -2.34 6.95
N LEU A 60 -14.65 -2.48 7.59
CA LEU A 60 -15.27 -3.75 7.91
C LEU A 60 -16.51 -3.97 7.02
N PRO A 61 -16.65 -5.12 6.36
CA PRO A 61 -17.82 -5.41 5.56
C PRO A 61 -19.07 -5.60 6.45
N PRO A 62 -20.29 -5.35 5.97
CA PRO A 62 -21.52 -5.55 6.76
C PRO A 62 -21.64 -6.93 7.39
N ALA A 63 -21.14 -7.97 6.71
CA ALA A 63 -21.08 -9.35 7.21
C ALA A 63 -20.24 -9.49 8.50
N TYR A 64 -19.34 -8.54 8.79
CA TYR A 64 -18.53 -8.58 10.00
C TYR A 64 -19.39 -8.43 11.27
N ALA A 65 -20.38 -7.56 11.26
CA ALA A 65 -21.31 -7.42 12.37
C ALA A 65 -22.39 -8.54 12.38
N ALA A 66 -22.80 -8.99 11.19
CA ALA A 66 -23.88 -9.97 11.04
C ALA A 66 -23.50 -11.39 11.47
N ASP A 67 -22.23 -11.78 11.34
CA ASP A 67 -21.72 -13.10 11.69
C ASP A 67 -20.50 -13.01 12.61
N PRO A 68 -20.67 -13.09 13.95
CA PRO A 68 -19.57 -12.97 14.91
C PRO A 68 -18.54 -14.10 14.86
N GLN A 69 -18.86 -15.23 14.24
CA GLN A 69 -17.95 -16.38 14.14
C GLN A 69 -17.11 -16.36 12.85
N ARG A 70 -17.53 -15.61 11.85
CA ARG A 70 -16.88 -15.56 10.55
C ARG A 70 -15.54 -14.84 10.62
N ARG A 71 -14.54 -15.42 9.94
CA ARG A 71 -13.25 -14.80 9.67
C ARG A 71 -13.16 -14.36 8.21
N PHE A 72 -12.37 -13.34 7.96
CA PHE A 72 -12.34 -12.66 6.67
C PHE A 72 -10.92 -12.61 6.10
N PRO A 73 -10.75 -12.72 4.79
CA PRO A 73 -9.50 -12.34 4.13
C PRO A 73 -9.28 -10.83 4.32
N VAL A 74 -8.01 -10.41 4.19
CA VAL A 74 -7.61 -9.01 4.40
C VAL A 74 -6.91 -8.49 3.17
N LEU A 75 -7.31 -7.30 2.71
CA LEU A 75 -6.62 -6.55 1.68
C LEU A 75 -5.97 -5.30 2.31
N TYR A 76 -4.65 -5.19 2.16
CA TYR A 76 -3.87 -4.03 2.54
C TYR A 76 -3.74 -3.12 1.32
N TRP A 77 -4.40 -1.96 1.36
CA TRP A 77 -4.41 -1.01 0.26
C TRP A 77 -3.41 0.11 0.48
N LEU A 78 -2.42 0.19 -0.40
CA LEU A 78 -1.30 1.13 -0.34
C LEU A 78 -1.59 2.38 -1.16
N HIS A 79 -1.55 3.55 -0.50
CA HIS A 79 -1.81 4.84 -1.14
C HIS A 79 -0.69 5.26 -2.09
N GLY A 80 -1.00 6.17 -3.03
CA GLY A 80 -0.04 6.85 -3.88
C GLY A 80 0.78 7.90 -3.13
N SER A 81 1.60 8.68 -3.84
CA SER A 81 2.51 9.69 -3.26
C SER A 81 1.81 10.85 -2.54
N GLY A 82 0.51 11.02 -2.70
CA GLY A 82 -0.27 12.12 -2.11
C GLY A 82 -0.68 11.96 -0.64
N GLY A 83 -0.38 10.82 0.02
CA GLY A 83 -0.63 10.64 1.44
C GLY A 83 -1.69 9.59 1.80
N GLY A 84 -1.69 9.19 3.09
CA GLY A 84 -2.29 7.98 3.62
C GLY A 84 -3.83 7.91 3.67
N SER A 85 -4.57 9.01 3.59
CA SER A 85 -6.05 8.99 3.70
C SER A 85 -6.78 9.11 2.36
N SER A 86 -6.07 9.42 1.27
CA SER A 86 -6.70 9.77 -0.01
C SER A 86 -7.57 8.67 -0.63
N GLY A 87 -7.21 7.41 -0.44
CA GLY A 87 -7.94 6.25 -0.96
C GLY A 87 -9.03 5.72 -0.04
N VAL A 88 -9.06 6.09 1.23
CA VAL A 88 -9.93 5.45 2.23
C VAL A 88 -11.39 5.49 1.83
N ARG A 89 -11.93 6.68 1.55
CA ARG A 89 -13.35 6.85 1.20
C ARG A 89 -13.72 6.23 -0.15
N PRO A 90 -13.05 6.54 -1.28
CA PRO A 90 -13.45 5.99 -2.58
C PRO A 90 -13.26 4.49 -2.67
N VAL A 91 -12.16 3.94 -2.14
CA VAL A 91 -11.89 2.50 -2.23
C VAL A 91 -12.86 1.72 -1.34
N SER A 92 -13.10 2.14 -0.08
CA SER A 92 -14.07 1.46 0.78
C SER A 92 -15.49 1.50 0.21
N ALA A 93 -15.90 2.61 -0.42
CA ALA A 93 -17.21 2.71 -1.07
C ALA A 93 -17.34 1.73 -2.25
N GLU A 94 -16.30 1.59 -3.07
CA GLU A 94 -16.31 0.69 -4.22
C GLU A 94 -16.30 -0.78 -3.80
N PHE A 95 -15.49 -1.14 -2.82
CA PHE A 95 -15.50 -2.50 -2.26
C PHE A 95 -16.83 -2.83 -1.57
N SER A 96 -17.42 -1.85 -0.86
CA SER A 96 -18.77 -1.99 -0.28
C SER A 96 -19.81 -2.30 -1.35
N ARG A 97 -19.77 -1.58 -2.48
CA ARG A 97 -20.66 -1.81 -3.62
C ARG A 97 -20.46 -3.22 -4.21
N ALA A 98 -19.21 -3.62 -4.46
CA ALA A 98 -18.90 -4.92 -5.05
C ALA A 98 -19.28 -6.10 -4.12
N VAL A 99 -19.06 -5.96 -2.82
CA VAL A 99 -19.51 -6.95 -1.82
C VAL A 99 -21.03 -7.03 -1.76
N HIS A 100 -21.72 -5.88 -1.78
CA HIS A 100 -23.20 -5.84 -1.77
C HIS A 100 -23.80 -6.47 -3.03
N ALA A 101 -23.21 -6.24 -4.19
CA ALA A 101 -23.61 -6.86 -5.46
C ALA A 101 -23.32 -8.37 -5.54
N GLY A 102 -22.49 -8.90 -4.64
CA GLY A 102 -22.03 -10.28 -4.70
C GLY A 102 -20.91 -10.53 -5.73
N ASP A 103 -20.34 -9.46 -6.29
CA ASP A 103 -19.24 -9.54 -7.27
C ASP A 103 -17.95 -10.08 -6.65
N ILE A 104 -17.74 -9.80 -5.36
CA ILE A 104 -16.61 -10.28 -4.57
C ILE A 104 -17.06 -10.78 -3.18
N PRO A 105 -16.35 -11.73 -2.58
CA PRO A 105 -16.64 -12.13 -1.20
C PRO A 105 -16.32 -11.00 -0.21
N PRO A 106 -17.01 -10.98 0.96
CA PRO A 106 -16.69 -10.03 2.02
C PRO A 106 -15.25 -10.20 2.53
N LEU A 107 -14.54 -9.07 2.68
CA LEU A 107 -13.16 -8.98 3.16
C LEU A 107 -12.98 -7.73 4.03
N ILE A 108 -11.90 -7.68 4.80
CA ILE A 108 -11.48 -6.51 5.55
C ILE A 108 -10.53 -5.69 4.67
N LEU A 109 -10.69 -4.36 4.63
CA LEU A 109 -9.71 -3.47 4.01
C LEU A 109 -8.91 -2.76 5.08
N VAL A 110 -7.60 -2.70 4.90
CA VAL A 110 -6.67 -1.97 5.76
C VAL A 110 -5.94 -0.92 4.93
N PHE A 111 -5.97 0.32 5.39
CA PHE A 111 -5.33 1.47 4.73
C PHE A 111 -4.22 2.01 5.64
N PRO A 112 -2.99 1.48 5.53
CA PRO A 112 -1.86 1.97 6.30
C PRO A 112 -1.42 3.35 5.81
N ASN A 113 -0.80 4.13 6.70
CA ASN A 113 -0.11 5.35 6.32
C ASN A 113 1.37 5.03 6.06
N GLY A 114 1.77 5.07 4.79
CA GLY A 114 3.13 4.75 4.33
C GLY A 114 4.01 5.97 4.11
N LEU A 115 3.63 7.13 4.57
CA LEU A 115 4.27 8.42 4.33
C LEU A 115 4.29 8.87 2.86
N PRO A 116 4.26 10.16 2.56
CA PRO A 116 4.42 10.67 1.21
C PRO A 116 5.80 10.33 0.64
N ARG A 117 5.87 9.98 -0.63
CA ARG A 117 7.13 9.75 -1.38
C ARG A 117 8.07 8.68 -0.81
N SER A 118 7.60 7.80 0.09
CA SER A 118 8.40 6.74 0.69
C SER A 118 8.73 5.58 -0.26
N LEU A 119 8.01 5.46 -1.35
CA LEU A 119 7.97 4.27 -2.22
C LEU A 119 7.67 2.97 -1.45
N TRP A 120 7.08 3.10 -0.26
CA TRP A 120 6.78 1.99 0.65
C TRP A 120 8.02 1.18 1.02
N CYS A 121 9.20 1.84 1.03
CA CYS A 121 10.47 1.27 1.42
C CYS A 121 10.83 1.66 2.85
N ASP A 122 11.58 0.81 3.51
CA ASP A 122 12.40 1.27 4.62
C ASP A 122 13.51 2.15 4.06
N ALA A 123 13.64 3.37 4.55
CA ALA A 123 14.76 4.23 4.18
C ALA A 123 16.07 3.62 4.65
N VAL A 124 17.10 3.70 3.83
CA VAL A 124 18.40 3.03 4.12
C VAL A 124 19.11 3.61 5.35
N ASP A 125 18.74 4.82 5.78
CA ASP A 125 19.24 5.45 7.00
C ASP A 125 18.53 4.95 8.29
N GLY A 126 17.48 4.12 8.14
CA GLY A 126 16.69 3.53 9.22
C GLY A 126 15.66 4.47 9.87
N HIS A 127 15.58 5.75 9.48
CA HIS A 127 14.65 6.69 10.11
C HIS A 127 13.19 6.53 9.68
N ARG A 128 12.94 5.90 8.53
CA ARG A 128 11.60 5.67 7.97
C ARG A 128 11.35 4.19 7.67
N PRO A 129 11.05 3.36 8.68
CA PRO A 129 10.87 1.91 8.52
C PRO A 129 9.46 1.55 8.03
N VAL A 130 9.04 2.11 6.88
CA VAL A 130 7.67 2.03 6.35
C VAL A 130 7.23 0.60 6.06
N GLU A 131 8.08 -0.16 5.36
CA GLU A 131 7.82 -1.58 5.07
C GLU A 131 7.80 -2.42 6.33
N SER A 132 8.79 -2.21 7.19
CA SER A 132 8.89 -2.94 8.46
C SER A 132 7.69 -2.68 9.37
N ILE A 133 7.18 -1.45 9.44
CA ILE A 133 5.96 -1.14 10.20
C ILE A 133 4.76 -1.90 9.61
N LEU A 134 4.60 -1.89 8.29
CA LEU A 134 3.50 -2.62 7.66
C LEU A 134 3.55 -4.12 8.00
N VAL A 135 4.69 -4.74 7.78
CA VAL A 135 4.81 -6.21 7.87
C VAL A 135 4.90 -6.71 9.31
N ARG A 136 5.66 -6.00 10.15
CA ARG A 136 5.99 -6.47 11.51
C ARG A 136 5.09 -5.93 12.60
N GLU A 137 4.39 -4.80 12.36
CA GLU A 137 3.52 -4.19 13.36
C GLU A 137 2.06 -4.15 12.91
N ILE A 138 1.75 -3.62 11.71
CA ILE A 138 0.36 -3.47 11.27
C ILE A 138 -0.28 -4.83 10.99
N VAL A 139 0.37 -5.72 10.25
CA VAL A 139 -0.21 -7.06 9.96
C VAL A 139 -0.52 -7.82 11.23
N PRO A 140 0.39 -7.94 12.22
CA PRO A 140 0.08 -8.59 13.50
C PRO A 140 -1.00 -7.86 14.31
N LEU A 141 -1.01 -6.52 14.32
CA LEU A 141 -2.04 -5.72 14.99
C LEU A 141 -3.44 -6.03 14.44
N ILE A 142 -3.58 -6.07 13.12
CA ILE A 142 -4.85 -6.37 12.45
C ILE A 142 -5.30 -7.80 12.76
N ASP A 143 -4.40 -8.76 12.75
CA ASP A 143 -4.70 -10.15 13.09
C ASP A 143 -5.08 -10.35 14.56
N ALA A 144 -4.53 -9.53 15.46
CA ALA A 144 -4.87 -9.57 16.87
C ALA A 144 -6.21 -8.90 17.17
N ARG A 145 -6.54 -7.82 16.45
CA ARG A 145 -7.71 -6.98 16.74
C ARG A 145 -8.98 -7.43 16.00
N TYR A 146 -8.83 -8.03 14.81
CA TYR A 146 -9.94 -8.38 13.94
C TYR A 146 -10.02 -9.87 13.64
N ARG A 147 -11.18 -10.32 13.20
CA ARG A 147 -11.44 -11.72 12.80
C ARG A 147 -10.91 -11.97 11.40
N THR A 148 -9.60 -12.12 11.28
CA THR A 148 -8.88 -12.36 10.02
C THR A 148 -8.64 -13.84 9.77
N LEU A 149 -8.53 -14.21 8.49
CA LEU A 149 -7.90 -15.45 8.05
C LEU A 149 -6.39 -15.18 7.96
N ARG A 150 -5.61 -15.81 8.87
CA ARG A 150 -4.21 -15.40 9.13
C ARG A 150 -3.18 -16.02 8.18
N ALA A 151 -3.58 -16.86 7.24
CA ALA A 151 -2.65 -17.47 6.28
C ALA A 151 -2.38 -16.53 5.09
N ALA A 152 -1.21 -16.67 4.46
CA ALA A 152 -0.78 -15.81 3.36
C ALA A 152 -1.76 -15.81 2.19
N GLU A 153 -2.35 -16.97 1.85
CA GLU A 153 -3.36 -17.09 0.79
C GLU A 153 -4.61 -16.25 1.00
N HIS A 154 -4.83 -15.73 2.21
CA HIS A 154 -5.95 -14.87 2.55
C HIS A 154 -5.54 -13.40 2.77
N ARG A 155 -4.27 -13.06 2.52
CA ARG A 155 -3.79 -11.68 2.57
C ARG A 155 -3.44 -11.19 1.18
N ILE A 156 -4.03 -10.07 0.82
CA ILE A 156 -3.84 -9.39 -0.45
C ILE A 156 -3.13 -8.06 -0.16
N ILE A 157 -2.10 -7.76 -0.95
CA ILE A 157 -1.52 -6.42 -0.98
C ILE A 157 -1.85 -5.78 -2.32
N GLU A 158 -2.45 -4.60 -2.27
CA GLU A 158 -2.85 -3.84 -3.45
C GLU A 158 -2.44 -2.39 -3.28
N GLY A 159 -2.12 -1.70 -4.36
CA GLY A 159 -1.82 -0.27 -4.28
C GLY A 159 -1.82 0.41 -5.63
N PHE A 160 -1.96 1.74 -5.58
CA PHE A 160 -2.03 2.60 -6.76
C PHE A 160 -0.81 3.52 -6.85
N SER A 161 -0.24 3.70 -8.05
CA SER A 161 0.90 4.59 -8.31
C SER A 161 2.10 4.20 -7.43
N MET A 162 2.57 5.08 -6.53
CA MET A 162 3.58 4.75 -5.51
C MET A 162 3.17 3.51 -4.69
N GLY A 163 1.88 3.36 -4.37
CA GLY A 163 1.36 2.17 -3.68
C GLY A 163 1.44 0.91 -4.55
N GLY A 164 1.27 1.03 -5.86
CA GLY A 164 1.48 -0.09 -6.79
C GLY A 164 2.95 -0.55 -6.83
N TYR A 165 3.90 0.39 -6.79
CA TYR A 165 5.31 0.08 -6.59
C TYR A 165 5.52 -0.65 -5.26
N GLY A 166 4.95 -0.12 -4.18
CA GLY A 166 5.01 -0.72 -2.85
C GLY A 166 4.40 -2.11 -2.81
N ALA A 167 3.22 -2.31 -3.42
CA ALA A 167 2.56 -3.61 -3.48
C ALA A 167 3.40 -4.66 -4.20
N ALA A 168 4.01 -4.31 -5.34
CA ALA A 168 4.93 -5.19 -6.05
C ALA A 168 6.13 -5.54 -5.18
N ARG A 169 6.80 -4.52 -4.63
CA ARG A 169 8.02 -4.67 -3.87
C ARG A 169 7.81 -5.48 -2.59
N ILE A 170 6.84 -5.08 -1.76
CA ILE A 170 6.56 -5.75 -0.49
C ILE A 170 5.99 -7.15 -0.72
N GLY A 171 5.09 -7.29 -1.70
CA GLY A 171 4.50 -8.59 -2.03
C GLY A 171 5.52 -9.60 -2.54
N PHE A 172 6.52 -9.18 -3.32
CA PHE A 172 7.60 -10.06 -3.76
C PHE A 172 8.54 -10.44 -2.62
N ALA A 173 8.95 -9.47 -1.80
CA ALA A 173 9.85 -9.71 -0.67
C ALA A 173 9.20 -10.55 0.43
N HIS A 174 7.91 -10.33 0.71
CA HIS A 174 7.16 -10.96 1.79
C HIS A 174 6.04 -11.87 1.26
N ASN A 175 6.38 -12.74 0.29
CA ASN A 175 5.44 -13.70 -0.30
C ASN A 175 4.99 -14.81 0.68
N ASP A 176 5.59 -14.89 1.84
CA ASP A 176 5.16 -15.69 2.99
C ASP A 176 4.08 -15.01 3.84
N VAL A 177 3.91 -13.70 3.67
CA VAL A 177 2.88 -12.88 4.33
C VAL A 177 1.71 -12.61 3.40
N PHE A 178 1.97 -12.32 2.12
CA PHE A 178 0.97 -11.94 1.12
C PHE A 178 0.90 -12.96 -0.01
N GLY A 179 -0.23 -13.66 -0.15
CA GLY A 179 -0.46 -14.66 -1.20
C GLY A 179 -1.01 -14.08 -2.50
N ALA A 180 -1.46 -12.83 -2.49
CA ALA A 180 -1.92 -12.15 -3.70
C ALA A 180 -1.41 -10.70 -3.74
N ILE A 181 -0.98 -10.28 -4.94
CA ILE A 181 -0.37 -8.98 -5.20
C ILE A 181 -1.12 -8.32 -6.36
N SER A 182 -1.65 -7.13 -6.14
CA SER A 182 -2.35 -6.34 -7.17
C SER A 182 -1.67 -4.98 -7.35
N ILE A 183 -1.13 -4.76 -8.54
CA ILE A 183 -0.33 -3.60 -8.90
C ILE A 183 -1.16 -2.70 -9.82
N LEU A 184 -1.63 -1.56 -9.30
CA LEU A 184 -2.44 -0.63 -10.05
C LEU A 184 -1.59 0.57 -10.49
N ALA A 185 -1.32 0.70 -11.79
CA ALA A 185 -0.52 1.77 -12.38
C ALA A 185 0.76 2.05 -11.57
N GLY A 186 1.44 0.99 -11.13
CA GLY A 186 2.61 1.07 -10.25
C GLY A 186 3.77 1.82 -10.91
N GLY A 187 4.45 2.65 -10.15
CA GLY A 187 5.60 3.39 -10.66
C GLY A 187 6.43 4.06 -9.55
N PRO A 188 7.72 4.26 -9.81
CA PRO A 188 8.44 3.95 -11.06
C PRO A 188 8.81 2.46 -11.17
N LEU A 189 8.36 1.78 -12.22
CA LEU A 189 8.76 0.38 -12.50
C LEU A 189 9.96 0.27 -13.46
N GLN A 190 10.72 1.36 -13.64
CA GLN A 190 11.94 1.33 -14.43
C GLN A 190 13.09 0.71 -13.63
N LYS A 191 14.02 0.05 -14.33
CA LYS A 191 15.26 -0.49 -13.73
C LYS A 191 16.20 0.61 -13.25
N ASP A 192 16.14 1.77 -13.88
CA ASP A 192 16.92 2.95 -13.53
C ASP A 192 16.01 4.09 -13.13
N PHE A 193 16.31 4.75 -12.03
CA PHE A 193 15.54 5.88 -11.50
C PHE A 193 15.89 7.20 -12.23
N THR A 194 16.13 7.11 -13.55
CA THR A 194 16.58 8.23 -14.37
C THR A 194 15.44 9.04 -14.96
N TYR A 195 14.26 8.42 -15.11
CA TYR A 195 13.08 9.05 -15.70
C TYR A 195 11.81 8.62 -14.97
N SER A 196 10.90 9.55 -14.80
CA SER A 196 9.51 9.31 -14.41
C SER A 196 8.63 10.35 -15.09
N PRO A 197 7.58 9.98 -15.81
CA PRO A 197 6.72 10.94 -16.52
C PRO A 197 5.94 11.87 -15.57
N ARG A 198 5.89 11.54 -14.27
CA ARG A 198 5.09 12.27 -13.25
C ARG A 198 5.91 12.83 -12.11
N ALA A 199 7.24 12.83 -12.22
CA ALA A 199 8.12 13.42 -11.20
C ALA A 199 9.18 14.29 -11.84
N THR A 200 9.41 15.47 -11.29
CA THR A 200 10.50 16.35 -11.74
C THR A 200 11.87 15.74 -11.39
N PRO A 201 12.97 16.20 -12.04
CA PRO A 201 14.31 15.77 -11.65
C PRO A 201 14.59 15.96 -10.14
N GLU A 202 14.19 17.12 -9.59
CA GLU A 202 14.39 17.48 -8.17
C GLU A 202 13.61 16.54 -7.23
N GLU A 203 12.39 16.17 -7.60
CA GLU A 203 11.62 15.18 -6.83
C GLU A 203 12.26 13.80 -6.86
N ARG A 204 12.80 13.38 -8.00
CA ARG A 204 13.53 12.11 -8.09
C ARG A 204 14.80 12.12 -7.25
N GLU A 205 15.59 13.20 -7.32
CA GLU A 205 16.78 13.36 -6.48
C GLU A 205 16.44 13.34 -5.00
N ARG A 206 15.34 14.00 -4.60
CA ARG A 206 14.86 13.98 -3.22
C ARG A 206 14.51 12.56 -2.78
N VAL A 207 13.71 11.83 -3.56
CA VAL A 207 13.37 10.43 -3.25
C VAL A 207 14.61 9.55 -3.21
N LEU A 208 15.51 9.70 -4.17
CA LEU A 208 16.76 8.94 -4.21
C LEU A 208 17.59 9.18 -2.94
N ARG A 209 17.72 10.43 -2.52
CA ARG A 209 18.45 10.78 -1.29
C ARG A 209 17.72 10.28 -0.03
N ASP A 210 16.42 10.58 0.09
CA ASP A 210 15.67 10.40 1.33
C ASP A 210 15.28 8.93 1.58
N VAL A 211 15.16 8.11 0.54
CA VAL A 211 14.81 6.69 0.65
C VAL A 211 16.02 5.79 0.44
N PHE A 212 16.86 6.12 -0.55
CA PHE A 212 17.94 5.24 -1.01
C PHE A 212 19.36 5.77 -0.68
N GLY A 213 19.46 6.82 0.17
CA GLY A 213 20.74 7.39 0.59
C GLY A 213 21.54 8.05 -0.53
N GLY A 214 20.89 8.48 -1.60
CA GLY A 214 21.52 9.06 -2.79
C GLY A 214 22.08 8.06 -3.77
N GLU A 215 21.97 6.75 -3.51
CA GLU A 215 22.65 5.70 -4.24
C GLU A 215 21.71 4.91 -5.17
N LEU A 216 21.93 4.97 -6.46
CA LEU A 216 21.20 4.17 -7.46
C LEU A 216 21.34 2.66 -7.23
N ALA A 217 22.45 2.21 -6.65
CA ALA A 217 22.65 0.82 -6.29
C ALA A 217 21.61 0.33 -5.27
N ASN A 218 21.26 1.17 -4.27
CA ASN A 218 20.22 0.87 -3.30
C ASN A 218 18.82 0.83 -3.95
N PHE A 219 18.52 1.79 -4.84
CA PHE A 219 17.28 1.78 -5.61
C PHE A 219 17.14 0.47 -6.41
N ARG A 220 18.17 0.06 -7.15
CA ARG A 220 18.15 -1.18 -7.95
C ARG A 220 17.95 -2.42 -7.08
N ARG A 221 18.73 -2.54 -6.00
CA ARG A 221 18.65 -3.66 -5.07
C ARG A 221 17.28 -3.80 -4.40
N LEU A 222 16.64 -2.68 -4.07
CA LEU A 222 15.34 -2.63 -3.42
C LEU A 222 14.17 -2.54 -4.42
N SER A 223 14.43 -2.57 -5.72
CA SER A 223 13.39 -2.43 -6.74
C SER A 223 12.52 -3.67 -6.85
N PRO A 224 11.24 -3.53 -7.28
CA PRO A 224 10.40 -4.68 -7.57
C PRO A 224 11.00 -5.64 -8.59
N TRP A 225 11.80 -5.16 -9.55
CA TRP A 225 12.47 -5.99 -10.53
C TRP A 225 13.47 -6.95 -9.89
N GLN A 226 14.35 -6.42 -9.05
CA GLN A 226 15.34 -7.25 -8.36
C GLN A 226 14.65 -8.23 -7.42
N LEU A 227 13.68 -7.77 -6.65
CA LEU A 227 12.94 -8.63 -5.72
C LEU A 227 12.13 -9.71 -6.43
N ALA A 228 11.58 -9.45 -7.62
CA ALA A 228 10.93 -10.47 -8.43
C ALA A 228 11.90 -11.56 -8.89
N GLU A 229 13.11 -11.17 -9.30
CA GLU A 229 14.16 -12.12 -9.67
C GLU A 229 14.63 -12.94 -8.47
N ASP A 230 14.95 -12.29 -7.35
CA ASP A 230 15.47 -12.93 -6.14
C ASP A 230 14.46 -13.92 -5.51
N HIS A 231 13.15 -13.61 -5.60
CA HIS A 231 12.08 -14.40 -4.98
C HIS A 231 11.28 -15.26 -5.98
N ALA A 232 11.68 -15.33 -7.26
CA ALA A 232 10.92 -16.02 -8.30
C ALA A 232 10.58 -17.48 -7.97
N ALA A 233 11.50 -18.21 -7.38
CA ALA A 233 11.30 -19.61 -6.99
C ALA A 233 10.26 -19.74 -5.86
N ALA A 234 10.34 -18.89 -4.84
CA ALA A 234 9.42 -18.86 -3.71
C ALA A 234 8.00 -18.45 -4.15
N LEU A 235 7.88 -17.43 -5.00
CA LEU A 235 6.61 -16.99 -5.56
C LEU A 235 5.89 -18.10 -6.33
N LYS A 236 6.64 -18.87 -7.15
CA LYS A 236 6.12 -20.03 -7.87
C LYS A 236 5.71 -21.16 -6.93
N GLN A 237 6.56 -21.51 -5.96
CA GLN A 237 6.29 -22.58 -5.00
C GLN A 237 5.05 -22.28 -4.16
N ARG A 238 4.82 -21.03 -3.79
CA ARG A 238 3.66 -20.58 -3.00
C ARG A 238 2.40 -20.34 -3.84
N ASN A 239 2.48 -20.44 -5.17
CA ASN A 239 1.41 -20.07 -6.09
C ASN A 239 0.89 -18.65 -5.86
N THR A 240 1.79 -17.70 -5.58
CA THR A 240 1.44 -16.30 -5.34
C THR A 240 0.72 -15.74 -6.56
N LEU A 241 -0.47 -15.19 -6.35
CA LEU A 241 -1.26 -14.57 -7.41
C LEU A 241 -0.75 -13.16 -7.67
N ILE A 242 -0.46 -12.83 -8.93
CA ILE A 242 0.02 -11.51 -9.32
C ILE A 242 -0.90 -10.94 -10.40
N ARG A 243 -1.43 -9.75 -10.15
CA ARG A 243 -2.22 -8.96 -11.09
C ARG A 243 -1.53 -7.63 -11.30
N GLN A 244 -1.41 -7.20 -12.56
CA GLN A 244 -0.95 -5.87 -12.92
C GLN A 244 -1.99 -5.20 -13.80
N VAL A 245 -2.31 -3.94 -13.49
CA VAL A 245 -3.21 -3.09 -14.26
C VAL A 245 -2.48 -1.81 -14.61
N ILE A 246 -2.40 -1.52 -15.90
CA ILE A 246 -1.84 -0.28 -16.48
C ILE A 246 -2.88 0.31 -17.40
N GLY A 247 -2.87 1.65 -17.57
CA GLY A 247 -3.71 2.30 -18.56
C GLY A 247 -3.19 2.02 -19.97
N GLU A 248 -4.08 2.08 -20.94
CA GLU A 248 -3.74 2.20 -22.37
C GLU A 248 -3.47 3.68 -22.68
N GLU A 249 -2.48 3.97 -23.54
CA GLU A 249 -2.22 5.33 -24.06
C GLU A 249 -3.21 5.69 -25.16
#